data_64bcb0d4c88d27fe35e43b956b997917
#
_entry.id   64bcb0d4c88d27fe35e43b956b997917
#
_cell.length_a   1.000
_cell.length_b   1.000
_cell.length_c   1.000
_cell.angle_alpha   90.00
_cell.angle_beta   90.00
_cell.angle_gamma   90.00
#
_symmetry.space_group_name_H-M   'P 1'
#
loop_
_entity.id
_entity.type
_entity.pdbx_description
1 polymer ?
#
loop_
_entity_poly.entity_id
_entity_poly.type
_entity_poly.pdbx_seq_one_letter_code
_entity_poly.pdbx_strand_id
1 'polypeptide(L)'
;VGLDLDTLDVLNVEHFGSRKELFFKPLENKYYEFPETVQIPAGECTSLLPIDFALKDLDQVDKWVLPLAIQSNDPSHNYQANPRKFYRRAMLRISPFNDYSGQYSATAYKVYFKGNEKEAIVPEYHTSYVIDDKTIFFYAGLIDIDRLDRKYYKIKFEFTEEKIDLQTRKLKISSDNEDINLVVKGQPSYTVEEEMDATRPYLKHIYVTINNLE
;
A
#
# COMPACT_ATOMS: atom_id res chain seq x y z
N VAL A 1 22.78 10.59 -8.04
CA VAL A 1 21.31 10.54 -7.76
C VAL A 1 21.10 11.03 -6.33
N GLY A 2 20.06 11.80 -6.10
CA GLY A 2 19.74 12.29 -4.76
C GLY A 2 18.23 12.49 -4.60
N LEU A 3 17.82 12.91 -3.40
CA LEU A 3 16.41 13.19 -3.10
C LEU A 3 15.98 14.55 -3.68
N ASP A 4 14.74 14.65 -4.13
CA ASP A 4 14.08 15.86 -4.64
C ASP A 4 12.84 16.19 -3.78
N LEU A 5 13.09 16.64 -2.57
CA LEU A 5 12.03 16.98 -1.61
C LEU A 5 11.22 18.20 -2.04
N ASP A 6 11.89 19.18 -2.65
CA ASP A 6 11.23 20.42 -3.10
C ASP A 6 10.14 20.15 -4.13
N THR A 7 10.42 19.26 -5.10
CA THR A 7 9.40 18.86 -6.08
C THR A 7 8.25 18.08 -5.43
N LEU A 8 8.54 17.22 -4.46
CA LEU A 8 7.50 16.50 -3.73
C LEU A 8 6.58 17.47 -2.98
N ASP A 9 7.13 18.47 -2.33
CA ASP A 9 6.36 19.49 -1.61
C ASP A 9 5.46 20.30 -2.55
N VAL A 10 5.97 20.73 -3.71
CA VAL A 10 5.18 21.42 -4.74
C VAL A 10 4.02 20.55 -5.20
N LEU A 11 4.28 19.29 -5.57
CA LEU A 11 3.25 18.36 -6.04
C LEU A 11 2.19 18.09 -4.96
N ASN A 12 2.59 17.96 -3.70
CA ASN A 12 1.65 17.80 -2.58
C ASN A 12 0.71 18.99 -2.46
N VAL A 13 1.24 20.22 -2.53
CA VAL A 13 0.43 21.43 -2.43
C VAL A 13 -0.48 21.57 -3.66
N GLU A 14 0.00 21.29 -4.85
CA GLU A 14 -0.81 21.35 -6.08
C GLU A 14 -1.96 20.35 -6.04
N HIS A 15 -1.72 19.12 -5.51
CA HIS A 15 -2.72 18.04 -5.55
C HIS A 15 -3.71 18.10 -4.37
N PHE A 16 -3.22 18.43 -3.17
CA PHE A 16 -4.02 18.35 -1.95
C PHE A 16 -4.34 19.71 -1.32
N GLY A 17 -3.75 20.80 -1.79
CA GLY A 17 -3.92 22.14 -1.22
C GLY A 17 -3.42 22.20 0.22
N SER A 18 -4.28 22.61 1.14
CA SER A 18 -3.96 22.72 2.58
C SER A 18 -4.17 21.42 3.39
N ARG A 19 -4.62 20.34 2.74
CA ARG A 19 -4.95 19.06 3.42
C ARG A 19 -3.70 18.23 3.66
N LYS A 20 -2.85 18.66 4.59
CA LYS A 20 -1.53 18.05 4.88
C LYS A 20 -1.61 16.56 5.30
N GLU A 21 -2.72 16.11 5.86
CA GLU A 21 -2.95 14.72 6.25
C GLU A 21 -3.01 13.76 5.04
N LEU A 22 -3.24 14.31 3.85
CA LEU A 22 -3.26 13.55 2.59
C LEU A 22 -1.94 13.59 1.83
N PHE A 23 -0.97 14.41 2.26
CA PHE A 23 0.31 14.57 1.58
C PHE A 23 1.05 13.22 1.48
N PHE A 24 1.70 13.05 0.35
CA PHE A 24 2.72 12.03 0.24
C PHE A 24 3.92 12.42 1.12
N LYS A 25 4.36 11.49 1.93
CA LYS A 25 5.52 11.66 2.82
C LYS A 25 6.77 11.10 2.16
N PRO A 26 7.93 11.77 2.28
CA PRO A 26 9.18 11.20 1.82
C PRO A 26 9.48 9.94 2.63
N LEU A 27 9.88 8.86 1.94
CA LEU A 27 10.31 7.63 2.60
C LEU A 27 11.54 7.93 3.48
N GLU A 28 11.49 7.48 4.73
CA GLU A 28 12.59 7.70 5.67
C GLU A 28 13.84 6.89 5.29
N ASN A 29 15.03 7.43 5.50
CA ASN A 29 16.31 6.83 5.10
C ASN A 29 16.56 5.42 5.65
N LYS A 30 15.90 5.05 6.76
CA LYS A 30 16.00 3.69 7.33
C LYS A 30 15.35 2.60 6.48
N TYR A 31 14.51 2.98 5.52
CA TYR A 31 13.73 2.06 4.69
C TYR A 31 14.32 1.79 3.32
N TYR A 32 15.38 2.49 2.93
CA TYR A 32 16.01 2.30 1.63
C TYR A 32 17.50 2.59 1.64
N GLU A 33 18.22 1.97 0.69
CA GLU A 33 19.59 2.25 0.36
C GLU A 33 19.76 2.25 -1.16
N PHE A 34 20.49 3.22 -1.71
CA PHE A 34 20.89 3.28 -3.11
C PHE A 34 22.23 3.99 -3.28
N PRO A 35 23.01 3.69 -4.35
CA PRO A 35 24.28 4.36 -4.61
C PRO A 35 24.06 5.81 -5.07
N GLU A 36 24.85 6.74 -4.55
CA GLU A 36 24.82 8.16 -4.94
C GLU A 36 25.14 8.37 -6.42
N THR A 37 25.94 7.47 -7.01
CA THR A 37 26.37 7.56 -8.40
C THR A 37 26.09 6.26 -9.15
N VAL A 38 25.67 6.40 -10.40
CA VAL A 38 25.49 5.29 -11.33
C VAL A 38 26.33 5.54 -12.56
N GLN A 39 27.17 4.57 -12.94
CA GLN A 39 27.97 4.65 -14.17
C GLN A 39 27.20 4.06 -15.35
N ILE A 40 27.22 4.77 -16.47
CA ILE A 40 26.77 4.25 -17.74
C ILE A 40 28.02 3.76 -18.47
N PRO A 41 28.16 2.43 -18.77
CA PRO A 41 29.32 1.90 -19.44
C PRO A 41 29.54 2.52 -20.83
N ALA A 42 30.78 2.58 -21.26
CA ALA A 42 31.11 3.11 -22.60
C ALA A 42 30.42 2.28 -23.69
N GLY A 43 29.68 2.96 -24.58
CA GLY A 43 28.89 2.33 -25.64
C GLY A 43 27.42 2.03 -25.25
N GLU A 44 27.08 2.12 -23.97
CA GLU A 44 25.71 1.97 -23.49
C GLU A 44 25.01 3.35 -23.37
N CYS A 45 23.69 3.37 -23.42
CA CYS A 45 22.89 4.58 -23.25
C CYS A 45 21.98 4.53 -22.02
N THR A 46 22.01 3.43 -21.27
CA THR A 46 21.21 3.22 -20.05
C THR A 46 22.01 2.50 -18.99
N SER A 47 21.64 2.70 -17.74
CA SER A 47 22.13 1.93 -16.61
C SER A 47 21.02 1.78 -15.56
N LEU A 48 21.12 0.75 -14.73
CA LEU A 48 20.18 0.51 -13.63
C LEU A 48 20.65 1.19 -12.35
N LEU A 49 19.74 1.82 -11.65
CA LEU A 49 19.93 2.25 -10.27
C LEU A 49 19.37 1.15 -9.36
N PRO A 50 20.21 0.35 -8.68
CA PRO A 50 19.71 -0.58 -7.67
C PRO A 50 19.21 0.20 -6.46
N ILE A 51 18.06 -0.20 -5.92
CA ILE A 51 17.51 0.36 -4.68
C ILE A 51 17.11 -0.82 -3.81
N ASP A 52 17.74 -0.93 -2.64
CA ASP A 52 17.39 -1.93 -1.64
C ASP A 52 16.37 -1.35 -0.67
N PHE A 53 15.28 -2.07 -0.43
CA PHE A 53 14.21 -1.66 0.47
C PHE A 53 14.13 -2.56 1.70
N ALA A 54 14.04 -1.95 2.88
CA ALA A 54 13.80 -2.60 4.17
C ALA A 54 12.50 -2.06 4.78
N LEU A 55 11.36 -2.46 4.25
CA LEU A 55 10.03 -1.87 4.53
C LEU A 55 9.35 -2.42 5.79
N LYS A 56 10.08 -3.13 6.65
CA LYS A 56 9.53 -3.61 7.91
C LYS A 56 9.02 -2.44 8.76
N ASP A 57 7.83 -2.62 9.34
CA ASP A 57 7.16 -1.65 10.20
C ASP A 57 6.76 -0.33 9.50
N LEU A 58 6.69 -0.32 8.17
CA LEU A 58 6.21 0.84 7.40
C LEU A 58 4.68 0.97 7.56
N ASP A 59 4.21 2.05 8.21
CA ASP A 59 2.77 2.28 8.35
C ASP A 59 2.14 2.79 7.04
N GLN A 60 1.28 1.98 6.42
CA GLN A 60 0.60 2.29 5.17
C GLN A 60 -0.63 3.20 5.30
N VAL A 61 -0.93 3.72 6.48
CA VAL A 61 -1.87 4.85 6.64
C VAL A 61 -1.31 6.09 5.95
N ASP A 62 0.00 6.23 5.96
CA ASP A 62 0.69 7.28 5.24
C ASP A 62 0.99 6.86 3.79
N LYS A 63 1.04 7.84 2.90
CA LYS A 63 1.34 7.64 1.49
C LYS A 63 2.83 7.91 1.28
N TRP A 64 3.65 6.86 1.16
CA TRP A 64 5.10 6.98 1.07
C TRP A 64 5.59 7.14 -0.37
N VAL A 65 6.53 8.05 -0.57
CA VAL A 65 7.18 8.30 -1.86
C VAL A 65 8.69 8.41 -1.66
N LEU A 66 9.46 7.77 -2.51
CA LEU A 66 10.89 8.01 -2.66
C LEU A 66 11.10 8.98 -3.84
N PRO A 67 11.33 10.28 -3.56
CA PRO A 67 11.51 11.29 -4.59
C PRO A 67 12.98 11.34 -5.03
N LEU A 68 13.26 10.94 -6.27
CA LEU A 68 14.62 10.88 -6.81
C LEU A 68 14.84 11.92 -7.89
N ALA A 69 16.04 12.47 -7.95
CA ALA A 69 16.50 13.29 -9.07
C ALA A 69 17.95 12.99 -9.46
N ILE A 70 18.25 13.17 -10.72
CA ILE A 70 19.62 13.27 -11.22
C ILE A 70 20.14 14.63 -10.78
N GLN A 71 21.16 14.63 -9.92
CA GLN A 71 21.79 15.85 -9.41
C GLN A 71 23.11 16.09 -10.15
N SER A 72 23.40 17.36 -10.40
CA SER A 72 24.68 17.80 -10.92
C SER A 72 25.43 18.52 -9.80
N ASN A 73 26.17 17.77 -8.99
CA ASN A 73 26.91 18.30 -7.87
C ASN A 73 28.36 18.70 -8.23
N ASP A 74 28.81 18.31 -9.42
CA ASP A 74 30.16 18.58 -9.91
C ASP A 74 30.13 19.53 -11.12
N PRO A 75 30.63 20.76 -11.00
CA PRO A 75 30.71 21.69 -12.13
C PRO A 75 31.57 21.18 -13.30
N SER A 76 32.50 20.24 -13.05
CA SER A 76 33.36 19.65 -14.06
C SER A 76 32.69 18.54 -14.87
N HIS A 77 31.60 17.99 -14.37
CA HIS A 77 30.81 16.93 -15.02
C HIS A 77 29.37 17.39 -15.17
N ASN A 78 29.00 17.73 -16.40
CA ASN A 78 27.66 18.21 -16.71
C ASN A 78 26.72 17.01 -16.90
N TYR A 79 26.17 16.47 -15.80
CA TYR A 79 25.16 15.42 -15.84
C TYR A 79 23.82 16.02 -16.24
N GLN A 80 23.48 15.91 -17.49
CA GLN A 80 22.19 16.37 -17.99
C GLN A 80 21.26 15.19 -18.23
N ALA A 81 19.97 15.38 -17.87
CA ALA A 81 18.93 14.48 -18.31
C ALA A 81 18.87 14.46 -19.86
N ASN A 82 18.37 13.35 -20.41
CA ASN A 82 18.18 13.23 -21.85
C ASN A 82 17.41 14.44 -22.40
N PRO A 83 17.99 15.27 -23.30
CA PRO A 83 17.39 16.52 -23.75
C PRO A 83 16.09 16.34 -24.52
N ARG A 84 15.81 15.15 -25.05
CA ARG A 84 14.57 14.84 -25.78
C ARG A 84 13.42 14.43 -24.86
N LYS A 85 13.73 13.84 -23.68
CA LYS A 85 12.72 13.28 -22.78
C LYS A 85 12.62 14.02 -21.45
N PHE A 86 13.65 14.78 -21.06
CA PHE A 86 13.72 15.55 -19.82
C PHE A 86 13.47 14.72 -18.52
N TYR A 87 13.69 13.43 -18.55
CA TYR A 87 13.47 12.53 -17.41
C TYR A 87 14.57 12.73 -16.37
N ARG A 88 14.44 13.77 -15.58
CA ARG A 88 15.38 14.10 -14.54
C ARG A 88 14.91 13.63 -13.15
N ARG A 89 13.60 13.47 -12.97
CA ARG A 89 12.98 13.21 -11.68
C ARG A 89 12.12 11.97 -11.73
N ALA A 90 12.06 11.24 -10.60
CA ALA A 90 11.18 10.10 -10.42
C ALA A 90 10.55 10.15 -9.02
N MET A 91 9.22 10.10 -8.95
CA MET A 91 8.45 9.99 -7.72
C MET A 91 7.99 8.54 -7.58
N LEU A 92 8.75 7.74 -6.83
CA LEU A 92 8.45 6.32 -6.65
C LEU A 92 7.50 6.15 -5.48
N ARG A 93 6.23 5.85 -5.74
CA ARG A 93 5.28 5.52 -4.70
C ARG A 93 5.60 4.13 -4.14
N ILE A 94 5.74 4.04 -2.82
CA ILE A 94 6.03 2.80 -2.12
C ILE A 94 4.73 2.24 -1.55
N SER A 95 4.37 1.05 -1.99
CA SER A 95 3.17 0.34 -1.53
C SER A 95 3.52 -1.14 -1.34
N PRO A 96 3.93 -1.55 -0.14
CA PRO A 96 4.15 -2.95 0.18
C PRO A 96 2.92 -3.81 -0.11
N PHE A 97 3.15 -5.06 -0.47
CA PHE A 97 2.09 -6.05 -0.68
C PHE A 97 2.49 -7.38 -0.04
N ASN A 98 1.50 -8.20 0.27
CA ASN A 98 1.66 -9.59 0.69
C ASN A 98 0.59 -10.44 -0.02
N ASP A 99 0.58 -11.75 0.22
CA ASP A 99 -0.35 -12.69 -0.43
C ASP A 99 -1.82 -12.43 -0.11
N TYR A 100 -2.11 -11.62 0.90
CA TYR A 100 -3.45 -11.30 1.37
C TYR A 100 -3.88 -9.87 1.05
N SER A 101 -2.98 -9.03 0.54
CA SER A 101 -3.29 -7.63 0.24
C SER A 101 -3.89 -7.48 -1.15
N GLY A 102 -4.73 -6.47 -1.31
CA GLY A 102 -5.32 -6.16 -2.60
C GLY A 102 -6.71 -5.55 -2.49
N GLN A 103 -7.43 -5.61 -3.59
CA GLN A 103 -8.81 -5.17 -3.66
C GLN A 103 -9.75 -6.36 -3.49
N TYR A 104 -10.56 -6.33 -2.46
CA TYR A 104 -11.55 -7.34 -2.18
C TYR A 104 -12.91 -6.93 -2.73
N SER A 105 -13.63 -7.86 -3.34
CA SER A 105 -15.05 -7.67 -3.62
C SER A 105 -15.81 -7.60 -2.30
N ALA A 106 -16.55 -6.52 -2.10
CA ALA A 106 -17.29 -6.27 -0.88
C ALA A 106 -18.82 -6.33 -1.08
N THR A 107 -19.29 -6.97 -2.15
CA THR A 107 -20.72 -7.07 -2.48
C THR A 107 -21.57 -7.82 -1.45
N ALA A 108 -20.93 -8.64 -0.61
CA ALA A 108 -21.57 -9.31 0.53
C ALA A 108 -21.46 -8.50 1.84
N TYR A 109 -20.67 -7.41 1.85
CA TYR A 109 -20.44 -6.58 3.03
C TYR A 109 -21.52 -5.49 3.12
N LYS A 110 -22.13 -5.37 4.29
CA LYS A 110 -23.21 -4.41 4.54
C LYS A 110 -22.82 -3.44 5.62
N VAL A 111 -22.89 -2.16 5.30
CA VAL A 111 -22.60 -1.06 6.23
C VAL A 111 -23.91 -0.41 6.64
N TYR A 112 -24.17 -0.36 7.94
CA TYR A 112 -25.34 0.31 8.51
C TYR A 112 -24.88 1.53 9.31
N PHE A 113 -25.55 2.65 9.15
CA PHE A 113 -25.31 3.82 9.98
C PHE A 113 -26.20 3.80 11.21
N LYS A 114 -25.64 4.23 12.34
CA LYS A 114 -26.39 4.40 13.59
C LYS A 114 -27.57 5.35 13.36
N GLY A 115 -28.78 4.86 13.66
CA GLY A 115 -30.03 5.59 13.43
C GLY A 115 -30.69 5.33 12.08
N ASN A 116 -30.04 4.57 11.19
CA ASN A 116 -30.64 4.07 9.95
C ASN A 116 -30.23 2.61 9.69
N GLU A 117 -30.59 1.74 10.63
CA GLU A 117 -30.27 0.30 10.57
C GLU A 117 -31.12 -0.49 9.57
N LYS A 118 -32.06 0.18 8.89
CA LYS A 118 -32.94 -0.48 7.90
C LYS A 118 -32.36 -0.46 6.48
N GLU A 119 -31.47 0.47 6.20
CA GLU A 119 -30.88 0.65 4.88
C GLU A 119 -29.39 0.40 4.93
N ALA A 120 -28.97 -0.73 4.35
CA ALA A 120 -27.56 -1.05 4.21
C ALA A 120 -26.96 -0.38 2.98
N ILE A 121 -25.76 0.15 3.12
CA ILE A 121 -24.91 0.51 1.99
C ILE A 121 -23.98 -0.67 1.73
N VAL A 122 -23.92 -1.09 0.46
CA VAL A 122 -23.07 -2.19 0.00
C VAL A 122 -21.99 -1.61 -0.88
N PRO A 123 -20.72 -1.52 -0.43
CA PRO A 123 -19.63 -1.10 -1.28
C PRO A 123 -19.32 -2.18 -2.31
N GLU A 124 -18.87 -1.79 -3.48
CA GLU A 124 -18.48 -2.73 -4.52
C GLU A 124 -17.13 -3.39 -4.17
N TYR A 125 -16.19 -2.58 -3.69
CA TYR A 125 -14.85 -3.01 -3.34
C TYR A 125 -14.37 -2.42 -2.02
N HIS A 126 -13.45 -3.14 -1.39
CA HIS A 126 -12.71 -2.69 -0.21
C HIS A 126 -11.23 -2.94 -0.43
N THR A 127 -10.41 -1.90 -0.31
CA THR A 127 -8.96 -2.01 -0.46
C THR A 127 -8.30 -2.33 0.86
N SER A 128 -7.46 -3.35 0.88
CA SER A 128 -6.64 -3.70 2.03
C SER A 128 -5.23 -3.15 1.92
N TYR A 129 -4.59 -2.94 3.06
CA TYR A 129 -3.23 -2.43 3.19
C TYR A 129 -2.42 -3.36 4.10
N VAL A 130 -1.14 -3.54 3.78
CA VAL A 130 -0.27 -4.46 4.52
C VAL A 130 0.18 -3.87 5.85
N ILE A 131 0.24 -4.71 6.89
CA ILE A 131 0.93 -4.41 8.15
C ILE A 131 2.22 -5.23 8.21
N ASP A 132 2.10 -6.54 7.97
CA ASP A 132 3.22 -7.49 7.93
C ASP A 132 2.91 -8.66 6.97
N ASP A 133 3.71 -9.72 6.97
CA ASP A 133 3.59 -10.84 6.03
C ASP A 133 2.25 -11.57 6.09
N LYS A 134 1.57 -11.53 7.25
CA LYS A 134 0.30 -12.24 7.49
C LYS A 134 -0.83 -11.34 7.99
N THR A 135 -0.59 -10.05 8.06
CA THR A 135 -1.56 -9.10 8.58
C THR A 135 -1.82 -7.97 7.56
N ILE A 136 -3.08 -7.77 7.29
CA ILE A 136 -3.55 -6.61 6.53
C ILE A 136 -4.50 -5.77 7.40
N PHE A 137 -4.84 -4.58 6.94
CA PHE A 137 -5.93 -3.82 7.52
C PHE A 137 -6.87 -3.28 6.44
N PHE A 138 -8.11 -3.10 6.85
CA PHE A 138 -9.10 -2.31 6.12
C PHE A 138 -9.49 -1.10 6.95
N TYR A 139 -9.97 -0.07 6.31
CA TYR A 139 -10.68 1.00 7.02
C TYR A 139 -12.12 0.58 7.28
N ALA A 140 -12.66 0.91 8.46
CA ALA A 140 -14.02 0.56 8.86
C ALA A 140 -15.08 1.23 7.97
N GLY A 141 -16.14 0.52 7.69
CA GLY A 141 -17.31 1.07 7.00
C GLY A 141 -17.03 1.54 5.59
N LEU A 142 -17.28 2.80 5.30
CA LEU A 142 -17.05 3.43 4.00
C LEU A 142 -15.85 4.39 4.01
N ILE A 143 -14.97 4.25 5.00
CA ILE A 143 -13.76 5.05 5.11
C ILE A 143 -12.75 4.58 4.05
N ASP A 144 -12.10 5.54 3.42
CA ASP A 144 -11.03 5.29 2.44
C ASP A 144 -9.72 6.04 2.79
N ILE A 145 -8.72 5.87 1.95
CA ILE A 145 -7.39 6.47 2.14
C ILE A 145 -7.38 8.00 1.97
N ASP A 146 -8.41 8.59 1.39
CA ASP A 146 -8.49 10.04 1.17
C ASP A 146 -9.22 10.78 2.29
N ARG A 147 -9.69 10.04 3.29
CA ARG A 147 -10.27 10.64 4.49
C ARG A 147 -9.18 11.11 5.45
N LEU A 148 -9.34 12.33 6.01
CA LEU A 148 -8.32 12.97 6.86
C LEU A 148 -8.09 12.22 8.17
N ASP A 149 -9.14 11.68 8.76
CA ASP A 149 -9.15 10.97 10.05
C ASP A 149 -9.05 9.43 9.92
N ARG A 150 -8.73 8.92 8.70
CA ARG A 150 -8.69 7.49 8.38
C ARG A 150 -7.87 6.63 9.35
N LYS A 151 -6.81 7.20 9.93
CA LYS A 151 -5.92 6.50 10.87
C LYS A 151 -6.63 5.92 12.10
N TYR A 152 -7.78 6.50 12.47
CA TYR A 152 -8.57 6.06 13.63
C TYR A 152 -9.51 4.89 13.31
N TYR A 153 -9.63 4.50 12.04
CA TYR A 153 -10.61 3.52 11.58
C TYR A 153 -9.98 2.24 11.04
N LYS A 154 -8.75 1.93 11.45
CA LYS A 154 -8.07 0.69 11.05
C LYS A 154 -8.67 -0.53 11.76
N ILE A 155 -9.06 -1.54 10.98
CA ILE A 155 -9.41 -2.87 11.45
C ILE A 155 -8.40 -3.85 10.88
N LYS A 156 -7.69 -4.56 11.75
CA LYS A 156 -6.64 -5.51 11.42
C LYS A 156 -7.21 -6.91 11.21
N PHE A 157 -6.69 -7.60 10.22
CA PHE A 157 -7.01 -8.97 9.84
C PHE A 157 -5.72 -9.78 9.83
N GLU A 158 -5.52 -10.64 10.83
CA GLU A 158 -4.36 -11.53 10.94
C GLU A 158 -4.74 -12.92 10.43
N PHE A 159 -4.09 -13.34 9.34
CA PHE A 159 -4.27 -14.64 8.68
C PHE A 159 -3.45 -15.69 9.41
N THR A 160 -4.10 -16.47 10.27
CA THR A 160 -3.42 -17.46 11.10
C THR A 160 -3.26 -18.81 10.39
N GLU A 161 -2.31 -19.64 10.84
CA GLU A 161 -2.17 -21.02 10.33
C GLU A 161 -3.08 -22.02 11.06
N GLU A 162 -3.89 -21.54 12.02
CA GLU A 162 -4.80 -22.40 12.80
C GLU A 162 -5.93 -22.90 11.91
N LYS A 163 -5.98 -24.21 11.69
CA LYS A 163 -7.00 -24.85 10.85
C LYS A 163 -8.30 -25.04 11.61
N ILE A 164 -9.40 -24.70 10.98
CA ILE A 164 -10.76 -25.06 11.43
C ILE A 164 -11.15 -26.39 10.79
N ASP A 165 -10.84 -26.55 9.50
CA ASP A 165 -11.01 -27.77 8.72
C ASP A 165 -9.90 -27.93 7.66
N LEU A 166 -10.09 -28.78 6.65
CA LEU A 166 -9.07 -29.08 5.63
C LEU A 166 -8.68 -27.85 4.77
N GLN A 167 -9.62 -26.95 4.53
CA GLN A 167 -9.43 -25.79 3.63
C GLN A 167 -9.53 -24.46 4.36
N THR A 168 -10.22 -24.43 5.50
CA THR A 168 -10.57 -23.21 6.23
C THR A 168 -9.58 -22.99 7.38
N ARG A 169 -9.10 -21.77 7.49
CA ARG A 169 -8.23 -21.31 8.57
C ARG A 169 -8.88 -20.18 9.34
N LYS A 170 -8.46 -20.02 10.59
CA LYS A 170 -8.95 -18.99 11.48
C LYS A 170 -8.37 -17.63 11.11
N LEU A 171 -9.23 -16.62 11.11
CA LEU A 171 -8.89 -15.22 10.95
C LEU A 171 -9.05 -14.51 12.29
N LYS A 172 -8.05 -13.73 12.72
CA LYS A 172 -8.20 -12.85 13.88
C LYS A 172 -8.47 -11.43 13.42
N ILE A 173 -9.43 -10.78 14.06
CA ILE A 173 -9.80 -9.40 13.75
C ILE A 173 -9.63 -8.58 15.02
N SER A 174 -8.98 -7.43 14.88
CA SER A 174 -8.70 -6.52 16.00
C SER A 174 -8.62 -5.06 15.52
N SER A 175 -8.64 -4.13 16.47
CA SER A 175 -8.36 -2.72 16.24
C SER A 175 -7.47 -2.20 17.35
N ASP A 176 -6.56 -1.28 17.03
CA ASP A 176 -5.76 -0.56 18.02
C ASP A 176 -6.52 0.62 18.63
N ASN A 177 -7.64 1.00 18.03
CA ASN A 177 -8.47 2.10 18.51
C ASN A 177 -9.71 1.56 19.23
N GLU A 178 -9.76 1.75 20.54
CA GLU A 178 -10.89 1.33 21.37
C GLU A 178 -12.19 2.09 21.04
N ASP A 179 -12.08 3.32 20.53
CA ASP A 179 -13.25 4.14 20.17
C ASP A 179 -14.06 3.55 19.00
N ILE A 180 -13.47 2.64 18.21
CA ILE A 180 -14.20 1.90 17.18
C ILE A 180 -15.28 0.99 17.81
N ASN A 181 -15.10 0.59 19.08
CA ASN A 181 -15.98 -0.37 19.76
C ASN A 181 -16.18 -1.64 18.93
N LEU A 182 -15.08 -2.18 18.39
CA LEU A 182 -15.11 -3.37 17.55
C LEU A 182 -15.63 -4.58 18.34
N VAL A 183 -16.73 -5.14 17.88
CA VAL A 183 -17.27 -6.40 18.39
C VAL A 183 -17.27 -7.41 17.25
N VAL A 184 -16.49 -8.46 17.38
CA VAL A 184 -16.45 -9.55 16.42
C VAL A 184 -17.35 -10.67 16.90
N LYS A 185 -18.36 -11.01 16.10
CA LYS A 185 -19.28 -12.10 16.39
C LYS A 185 -18.92 -13.33 15.55
N GLY A 186 -19.22 -14.51 16.11
CA GLY A 186 -18.95 -15.76 15.40
C GLY A 186 -17.46 -16.13 15.39
N GLN A 187 -17.07 -16.87 14.37
CA GLN A 187 -15.71 -17.35 14.16
C GLN A 187 -15.21 -16.93 12.77
N PRO A 188 -14.59 -15.76 12.63
CA PRO A 188 -14.02 -15.32 11.37
C PRO A 188 -13.02 -16.34 10.83
N SER A 189 -13.10 -16.55 9.54
CA SER A 189 -12.27 -17.55 8.87
C SER A 189 -11.93 -17.12 7.45
N TYR A 190 -10.98 -17.82 6.83
CA TYR A 190 -10.62 -17.59 5.45
C TYR A 190 -10.26 -18.89 4.73
N THR A 191 -10.39 -18.87 3.42
CA THR A 191 -9.89 -19.90 2.51
C THR A 191 -8.96 -19.28 1.49
N VAL A 192 -7.99 -20.06 1.01
CA VAL A 192 -7.09 -19.68 -0.07
C VAL A 192 -7.19 -20.72 -1.16
N GLU A 193 -7.50 -20.29 -2.36
CA GLU A 193 -7.53 -21.11 -3.56
C GLU A 193 -6.49 -20.60 -4.53
N GLU A 194 -5.75 -21.53 -5.16
CA GLU A 194 -4.72 -21.22 -6.13
C GLU A 194 -5.10 -21.83 -7.48
N GLU A 195 -5.05 -21.04 -8.52
CA GLU A 195 -5.34 -21.48 -9.88
C GLU A 195 -4.31 -20.94 -10.85
N MET A 196 -3.84 -21.77 -11.78
CA MET A 196 -2.98 -21.32 -12.86
C MET A 196 -3.81 -20.68 -13.96
N ASP A 197 -3.36 -19.54 -14.49
CA ASP A 197 -4.02 -18.87 -15.61
C ASP A 197 -4.06 -19.79 -16.83
N ALA A 198 -5.27 -20.01 -17.39
CA ALA A 198 -5.49 -20.92 -18.50
C ALA A 198 -4.80 -20.49 -19.79
N THR A 199 -4.53 -19.20 -19.97
CA THR A 199 -3.90 -18.64 -21.18
C THR A 199 -2.46 -18.27 -20.97
N ARG A 200 -2.04 -18.03 -19.73
CA ARG A 200 -0.70 -17.61 -19.30
C ARG A 200 -0.20 -18.51 -18.18
N PRO A 201 0.25 -19.73 -18.46
CA PRO A 201 0.56 -20.75 -17.44
C PRO A 201 1.74 -20.40 -16.51
N TYR A 202 2.39 -19.26 -16.72
CA TYR A 202 3.39 -18.69 -15.82
C TYR A 202 2.78 -17.74 -14.75
N LEU A 203 1.48 -17.44 -14.84
CA LEU A 203 0.75 -16.67 -13.85
C LEU A 203 -0.07 -17.60 -12.97
N LYS A 204 0.03 -17.37 -11.67
CA LYS A 204 -0.79 -18.04 -10.65
C LYS A 204 -1.74 -17.01 -10.03
N HIS A 205 -3.02 -17.32 -10.03
CA HIS A 205 -4.04 -16.57 -9.34
C HIS A 205 -4.20 -17.10 -7.92
N ILE A 206 -4.24 -16.22 -6.95
CA ILE A 206 -4.51 -16.53 -5.55
C ILE A 206 -5.81 -15.84 -5.17
N TYR A 207 -6.80 -16.64 -4.80
CA TYR A 207 -8.10 -16.15 -4.37
C TYR A 207 -8.22 -16.32 -2.85
N VAL A 208 -8.34 -15.22 -2.15
CA VAL A 208 -8.55 -15.21 -0.70
C VAL A 208 -9.99 -14.85 -0.43
N THR A 209 -10.71 -15.76 0.21
CA THR A 209 -12.10 -15.54 0.61
C THR A 209 -12.18 -15.43 2.13
N ILE A 210 -12.72 -14.32 2.61
CA ILE A 210 -12.96 -14.07 4.03
C ILE A 210 -14.41 -14.37 4.34
N ASN A 211 -14.64 -15.19 5.36
CA ASN A 211 -15.95 -15.72 5.73
C ASN A 211 -16.29 -15.36 7.20
N ASN A 212 -17.60 -15.40 7.50
CA ASN A 212 -18.15 -15.23 8.86
C ASN A 212 -17.72 -13.93 9.53
N LEU A 213 -17.79 -12.83 8.80
CA LEU A 213 -17.59 -11.48 9.30
C LEU A 213 -18.93 -10.91 9.80
N GLU A 214 -19.12 -10.84 11.14
CA GLU A 214 -20.24 -10.16 11.77
C GLU A 214 -19.76 -9.29 12.95
#